data_226328843da9f9450b85c97f6f64a957
#
_entry.id   226328843da9f9450b85c97f6f64a957
#
_cell.length_a   1.000
_cell.length_b   1.000
_cell.length_c   1.000
_cell.angle_alpha   90.00
_cell.angle_beta   90.00
_cell.angle_gamma   90.00
#
_symmetry.space_group_name_H-M   'P 1'
#
loop_
_entity.id
_entity.type
_entity.pdbx_description
1 polymer ?
#
loop_
_entity_poly.entity_id
_entity_poly.type
_entity_poly.pdbx_seq_one_letter_code
_entity_poly.pdbx_strand_id
1 'polypeptide(L)'
;YGLVGSEMCIRDRTQCAVFKGTDRTVFLDKREYTGPIYKQIESAVDFVLRNIRLGVTIDGLVRRESYELPVEAIREMIINAHCHRNLLDESCIQVAIYDDRLEVTSPGGLYNGLTYEEVMKGHSKIRNKLIANIFGQMGLVEAWGSGIRRIISVAGEYGLPVPTVEVFDDMFRVNLYRNVQHNANGGENSGVNGGVNGGVNGGVNGGNDFGDKVRIREKAQKLTETQEKILDCIAEDKYISVKKIADRIDISRRTVENNIKKMKESDIVVRHGSPKNGYWEIIE
;
A
#
# COMPACT_ATOMS: atom_id res chain seq x y z
N TYR A 1 -7.84 -47.58 -4.54
CA TYR A 1 -8.32 -46.31 -5.16
C TYR A 1 -8.72 -45.22 -4.15
N GLY A 2 -8.14 -45.21 -2.95
CA GLY A 2 -8.56 -44.30 -1.89
C GLY A 2 -7.49 -43.31 -1.37
N LEU A 3 -6.25 -43.29 -1.87
CA LEU A 3 -5.16 -42.56 -1.25
C LEU A 3 -4.63 -41.31 -2.00
N VAL A 4 -5.02 -41.12 -3.27
CA VAL A 4 -4.52 -39.99 -4.07
C VAL A 4 -5.22 -38.67 -3.75
N GLY A 5 -6.42 -38.70 -3.16
CA GLY A 5 -7.17 -37.49 -2.81
C GLY A 5 -6.82 -36.87 -1.47
N SER A 6 -6.31 -37.65 -0.50
CA SER A 6 -6.06 -37.16 0.86
C SER A 6 -4.69 -36.49 1.01
N GLU A 7 -3.67 -36.95 0.29
CA GLU A 7 -2.35 -36.36 0.38
C GLU A 7 -2.21 -35.02 -0.38
N MET A 8 -2.91 -34.86 -1.51
CA MET A 8 -2.98 -33.56 -2.19
C MET A 8 -3.71 -32.49 -1.35
N CYS A 9 -4.74 -32.87 -0.59
CA CYS A 9 -5.44 -31.94 0.28
C CYS A 9 -4.61 -31.47 1.49
N ILE A 10 -3.61 -32.26 1.93
CA ILE A 10 -2.75 -31.91 3.06
C ILE A 10 -1.68 -30.89 2.67
N ARG A 11 -1.28 -30.85 1.39
CA ARG A 11 -0.27 -29.92 0.87
C ARG A 11 -0.82 -28.53 0.58
N ASP A 12 -2.07 -28.45 0.15
CA ASP A 12 -2.73 -27.19 -0.18
C ASP A 12 -3.33 -26.53 1.05
N ARG A 13 -2.52 -25.73 1.73
CA ARG A 13 -2.92 -25.01 2.94
C ARG A 13 -2.52 -23.55 2.86
N THR A 14 -3.31 -22.72 3.54
CA THR A 14 -3.04 -21.31 3.76
C THR A 14 -2.78 -21.08 5.25
N GLN A 15 -1.61 -20.59 5.58
CA GLN A 15 -1.25 -20.22 6.94
C GLN A 15 -1.45 -18.72 7.14
N CYS A 16 -2.20 -18.36 8.18
CA CYS A 16 -2.43 -16.99 8.58
C CYS A 16 -1.84 -16.77 9.97
N ALA A 17 -1.17 -15.64 10.16
CA ALA A 17 -0.58 -15.30 11.45
C ALA A 17 -0.66 -13.79 11.74
N VAL A 18 -0.76 -13.45 13.02
CA VAL A 18 -0.60 -12.08 13.53
C VAL A 18 0.68 -12.06 14.34
N PHE A 19 1.58 -11.16 14.03
CA PHE A 19 2.83 -10.93 14.72
C PHE A 19 2.80 -9.64 15.53
N LYS A 20 3.51 -9.62 16.64
CA LYS A 20 3.79 -8.40 17.39
C LYS A 20 5.04 -7.74 16.81
N GLY A 21 4.94 -6.44 16.48
CA GLY A 21 6.05 -5.72 15.86
C GLY A 21 6.11 -5.89 14.35
N THR A 22 7.29 -5.77 13.79
CA THR A 22 7.53 -5.76 12.34
C THR A 22 8.29 -6.99 11.84
N ASP A 23 8.55 -7.95 12.72
CA ASP A 23 9.26 -9.20 12.44
C ASP A 23 8.43 -10.44 12.83
N ARG A 24 8.94 -11.63 12.50
CA ARG A 24 8.27 -12.93 12.76
C ARG A 24 8.65 -13.55 14.11
N THR A 25 9.01 -12.74 15.11
CA THR A 25 9.55 -13.25 16.38
C THR A 25 8.44 -13.70 17.34
N VAL A 26 7.38 -12.92 17.48
CA VAL A 26 6.31 -13.16 18.45
C VAL A 26 4.97 -13.30 17.75
N PHE A 27 4.35 -14.48 17.87
CA PHE A 27 3.00 -14.75 17.38
C PHE A 27 1.95 -14.27 18.38
N LEU A 28 0.94 -13.56 17.93
CA LEU A 28 -0.25 -13.20 18.70
C LEU A 28 -1.43 -14.13 18.37
N ASP A 29 -1.60 -14.50 17.10
CA ASP A 29 -2.56 -15.51 16.64
C ASP A 29 -1.98 -16.26 15.43
N LYS A 30 -2.35 -17.54 15.28
CA LYS A 30 -1.97 -18.36 14.14
C LYS A 30 -3.11 -19.30 13.79
N ARG A 31 -3.43 -19.37 12.50
CA ARG A 31 -4.44 -20.27 11.93
C ARG A 31 -3.91 -20.95 10.67
N GLU A 32 -4.40 -22.15 10.45
CA GLU A 32 -4.12 -22.90 9.23
C GLU A 32 -5.45 -23.34 8.61
N TYR A 33 -5.61 -23.08 7.33
CA TYR A 33 -6.81 -23.39 6.57
C TYR A 33 -6.48 -24.42 5.50
N THR A 34 -7.27 -25.49 5.45
CA THR A 34 -7.17 -26.61 4.50
C THR A 34 -8.50 -26.83 3.81
N GLY A 35 -8.53 -27.74 2.82
CA GLY A 35 -9.74 -28.06 2.06
C GLY A 35 -9.89 -27.25 0.77
N PRO A 36 -11.12 -27.02 0.28
CA PRO A 36 -11.33 -26.33 -0.99
C PRO A 36 -10.71 -24.95 -1.04
N ILE A 37 -10.01 -24.61 -2.13
CA ILE A 37 -9.22 -23.37 -2.26
C ILE A 37 -10.09 -22.14 -2.02
N TYR A 38 -11.31 -22.08 -2.55
CA TYR A 38 -12.20 -20.94 -2.35
C TYR A 38 -12.54 -20.71 -0.86
N LYS A 39 -12.68 -21.79 -0.06
CA LYS A 39 -12.88 -21.68 1.40
C LYS A 39 -11.64 -21.23 2.13
N GLN A 40 -10.45 -21.64 1.67
CA GLN A 40 -9.19 -21.14 2.23
C GLN A 40 -9.07 -19.63 1.99
N ILE A 41 -9.43 -19.14 0.80
CA ILE A 41 -9.45 -17.70 0.46
C ILE A 41 -10.42 -16.95 1.36
N GLU A 42 -11.68 -17.40 1.46
CA GLU A 42 -12.69 -16.79 2.32
C GLU A 42 -12.21 -16.71 3.78
N SER A 43 -11.70 -17.83 4.31
CA SER A 43 -11.21 -17.91 5.69
C SER A 43 -9.99 -17.02 5.94
N ALA A 44 -9.08 -16.91 4.96
CA ALA A 44 -7.91 -16.06 5.07
C ALA A 44 -8.29 -14.56 5.04
N VAL A 45 -9.23 -14.17 4.18
CA VAL A 45 -9.79 -12.80 4.15
C VAL A 45 -10.47 -12.48 5.48
N ASP A 46 -11.33 -13.37 5.97
CA ASP A 46 -12.01 -13.22 7.25
C ASP A 46 -11.02 -13.13 8.43
N PHE A 47 -9.94 -13.90 8.38
CA PHE A 47 -8.88 -13.81 9.38
C PHE A 47 -8.24 -12.43 9.37
N VAL A 48 -7.90 -11.89 8.21
CA VAL A 48 -7.32 -10.54 8.09
C VAL A 48 -8.30 -9.51 8.62
N LEU A 49 -9.57 -9.52 8.18
CA LEU A 49 -10.56 -8.52 8.59
C LEU A 49 -10.85 -8.53 10.09
N ARG A 50 -10.74 -9.69 10.75
CA ARG A 50 -10.90 -9.79 12.22
C ARG A 50 -9.69 -9.26 13.00
N ASN A 51 -8.53 -9.21 12.38
CA ASN A 51 -7.26 -8.84 13.03
C ASN A 51 -6.72 -7.47 12.61
N ILE A 52 -7.41 -6.74 11.72
CA ILE A 52 -7.11 -5.36 11.37
C ILE A 52 -8.12 -4.41 12.02
N ARG A 53 -7.78 -3.13 12.12
CA ARG A 53 -8.63 -2.14 12.76
C ARG A 53 -9.81 -1.77 11.89
N LEU A 54 -10.98 -1.66 12.51
CA LEU A 54 -12.17 -1.04 11.92
C LEU A 54 -12.26 0.38 12.45
N GLY A 55 -12.03 1.37 11.59
CA GLY A 55 -12.18 2.78 11.88
C GLY A 55 -13.62 3.24 11.72
N VAL A 56 -13.97 4.28 12.43
CA VAL A 56 -15.27 4.94 12.34
C VAL A 56 -15.04 6.41 12.06
N THR A 57 -15.62 6.92 10.99
CA THR A 57 -15.71 8.35 10.70
C THR A 57 -17.15 8.81 10.81
N ILE A 58 -17.37 9.97 11.44
CA ILE A 58 -18.69 10.59 11.54
C ILE A 58 -18.70 11.80 10.63
N ASP A 59 -19.55 11.73 9.59
CA ASP A 59 -19.75 12.82 8.63
C ASP A 59 -21.18 13.36 8.84
N GLY A 60 -21.27 14.44 9.61
CA GLY A 60 -22.56 14.99 10.07
C GLY A 60 -23.33 13.99 10.94
N LEU A 61 -24.47 13.49 10.46
CA LEU A 61 -25.30 12.47 11.13
C LEU A 61 -25.00 11.04 10.66
N VAL A 62 -24.11 10.88 9.69
CA VAL A 62 -23.83 9.58 9.09
C VAL A 62 -22.54 9.00 9.68
N ARG A 63 -22.66 7.83 10.30
CA ARG A 63 -21.52 6.99 10.73
C ARG A 63 -21.08 6.13 9.57
N ARG A 64 -19.81 6.24 9.18
CA ARG A 64 -19.18 5.37 8.18
C ARG A 64 -18.12 4.52 8.86
N GLU A 65 -18.18 3.22 8.61
CA GLU A 65 -17.17 2.27 9.07
C GLU A 65 -16.28 1.88 7.90
N SER A 66 -14.98 1.92 8.12
CA SER A 66 -13.99 1.49 7.12
C SER A 66 -12.83 0.77 7.79
N TYR A 67 -12.35 -0.29 7.15
CA TYR A 67 -11.14 -0.95 7.62
C TYR A 67 -9.92 -0.06 7.35
N GLU A 68 -8.88 -0.17 8.18
CA GLU A 68 -7.60 0.54 8.00
C GLU A 68 -6.86 0.14 6.72
N LEU A 69 -7.10 -1.07 6.21
CA LEU A 69 -6.62 -1.56 4.92
C LEU A 69 -7.81 -1.83 4.00
N PRO A 70 -7.71 -1.52 2.70
CA PRO A 70 -8.80 -1.74 1.75
C PRO A 70 -9.08 -3.23 1.57
N VAL A 71 -10.33 -3.63 1.82
CA VAL A 71 -10.80 -5.03 1.71
C VAL A 71 -10.55 -5.58 0.30
N GLU A 72 -10.68 -4.74 -0.70
CA GLU A 72 -10.48 -5.08 -2.09
C GLU A 72 -9.03 -5.48 -2.39
N ALA A 73 -8.06 -4.72 -1.88
CA ALA A 73 -6.64 -5.05 -2.01
C ALA A 73 -6.29 -6.34 -1.25
N ILE A 74 -6.82 -6.54 -0.05
CA ILE A 74 -6.63 -7.77 0.74
C ILE A 74 -7.11 -8.99 -0.05
N ARG A 75 -8.34 -8.94 -0.60
CA ARG A 75 -8.90 -10.02 -1.42
C ARG A 75 -8.04 -10.30 -2.64
N GLU A 76 -7.65 -9.27 -3.36
CA GLU A 76 -6.84 -9.38 -4.58
C GLU A 76 -5.48 -10.03 -4.28
N MET A 77 -4.80 -9.63 -3.20
CA MET A 77 -3.52 -10.24 -2.78
C MET A 77 -3.66 -11.73 -2.51
N ILE A 78 -4.69 -12.14 -1.75
CA ILE A 78 -4.91 -13.54 -1.36
C ILE A 78 -5.34 -14.38 -2.57
N ILE A 79 -6.23 -13.89 -3.42
CA ILE A 79 -6.68 -14.58 -4.63
C ILE A 79 -5.50 -14.78 -5.60
N ASN A 80 -4.70 -13.73 -5.83
CA ASN A 80 -3.52 -13.80 -6.70
C ASN A 80 -2.52 -14.82 -6.19
N ALA A 81 -2.28 -14.90 -4.88
CA ALA A 81 -1.43 -15.91 -4.29
C ALA A 81 -1.87 -17.33 -4.65
N HIS A 82 -3.17 -17.62 -4.62
CA HIS A 82 -3.72 -18.92 -5.01
C HIS A 82 -3.67 -19.18 -6.53
N CYS A 83 -3.97 -18.17 -7.35
CA CYS A 83 -3.94 -18.30 -8.81
C CYS A 83 -2.54 -18.55 -9.38
N HIS A 84 -1.53 -17.98 -8.72
CA HIS A 84 -0.14 -18.00 -9.20
C HIS A 84 0.78 -18.95 -8.43
N ARG A 85 0.29 -19.61 -7.37
CA ARG A 85 1.05 -20.57 -6.58
C ARG A 85 1.67 -21.66 -7.47
N ASN A 86 2.92 -22.03 -7.16
CA ASN A 86 3.51 -23.25 -7.67
C ASN A 86 2.96 -24.45 -6.90
N LEU A 87 2.09 -25.24 -7.54
CA LEU A 87 1.46 -26.42 -6.92
C LEU A 87 2.42 -27.60 -6.73
N LEU A 88 3.60 -27.57 -7.36
CA LEU A 88 4.64 -28.57 -7.17
C LEU A 88 5.51 -28.29 -5.94
N ASP A 89 5.44 -27.08 -5.41
CA ASP A 89 6.15 -26.68 -4.21
C ASP A 89 5.36 -27.09 -2.95
N GLU A 90 6.04 -27.69 -1.99
CA GLU A 90 5.45 -28.15 -0.72
C GLU A 90 5.16 -27.00 0.26
N SER A 91 5.70 -25.81 0.01
CA SER A 91 5.48 -24.62 0.84
C SER A 91 4.02 -24.15 0.74
N CYS A 92 3.51 -23.55 1.79
CA CYS A 92 2.14 -23.03 1.84
C CYS A 92 2.08 -21.54 1.50
N ILE A 93 0.88 -21.06 1.16
CA ILE A 93 0.60 -19.64 1.11
C ILE A 93 0.61 -19.10 2.55
N GLN A 94 1.30 -17.98 2.76
CA GLN A 94 1.42 -17.32 4.04
C GLN A 94 0.76 -15.94 3.99
N VAL A 95 -0.12 -15.67 4.95
CA VAL A 95 -0.77 -14.37 5.17
C VAL A 95 -0.34 -13.89 6.56
N ALA A 96 0.49 -12.87 6.61
CA ALA A 96 1.10 -12.38 7.84
C ALA A 96 0.70 -10.93 8.10
N ILE A 97 0.16 -10.66 9.27
CA ILE A 97 -0.24 -9.34 9.73
C ILE A 97 0.80 -8.87 10.73
N TYR A 98 1.42 -7.73 10.46
CA TYR A 98 2.38 -7.04 11.33
C TYR A 98 1.79 -5.71 11.82
N ASP A 99 2.50 -5.04 12.73
CA ASP A 99 2.08 -3.72 13.21
C ASP A 99 2.11 -2.65 12.11
N ASP A 100 2.97 -2.82 11.08
CA ASP A 100 3.19 -1.86 10.00
C ASP A 100 2.62 -2.29 8.63
N ARG A 101 2.27 -3.58 8.43
CA ARG A 101 1.85 -4.09 7.13
C ARG A 101 1.07 -5.39 7.18
N LEU A 102 0.36 -5.68 6.09
CA LEU A 102 -0.10 -7.01 5.70
C LEU A 102 0.85 -7.56 4.62
N GLU A 103 1.31 -8.79 4.80
CA GLU A 103 2.20 -9.51 3.89
C GLU A 103 1.51 -10.78 3.39
N VAL A 104 1.47 -10.98 2.09
CA VAL A 104 1.00 -12.23 1.48
C VAL A 104 2.13 -12.81 0.64
N THR A 105 2.57 -14.01 1.00
CA THR A 105 3.67 -14.72 0.34
C THR A 105 3.14 -16.03 -0.27
N SER A 106 3.48 -16.29 -1.53
CA SER A 106 3.08 -17.46 -2.30
C SER A 106 4.30 -18.18 -2.85
N PRO A 107 4.37 -19.53 -2.78
CA PRO A 107 5.41 -20.29 -3.46
C PRO A 107 5.28 -20.17 -4.99
N GLY A 108 6.42 -20.02 -5.65
CA GLY A 108 6.57 -19.82 -7.08
C GLY A 108 6.84 -18.36 -7.42
N GLY A 109 8.03 -18.09 -7.92
CA GLY A 109 8.43 -16.79 -8.43
C GLY A 109 7.70 -16.38 -9.71
N LEU A 110 8.24 -15.45 -10.47
CA LEU A 110 7.66 -14.98 -11.72
C LEU A 110 7.56 -16.13 -12.75
N TYR A 111 6.38 -16.27 -13.38
CA TYR A 111 6.08 -17.39 -14.23
C TYR A 111 6.39 -17.10 -15.71
N ASN A 112 7.00 -18.09 -16.41
CA ASN A 112 7.20 -18.10 -17.86
C ASN A 112 7.93 -16.88 -18.40
N GLY A 113 9.05 -16.48 -17.75
CA GLY A 113 9.91 -15.39 -18.20
C GLY A 113 9.31 -13.99 -18.00
N LEU A 114 8.26 -13.86 -17.16
CA LEU A 114 7.73 -12.57 -16.77
C LEU A 114 8.76 -11.84 -15.90
N THR A 115 9.04 -10.57 -16.19
CA THR A 115 9.94 -9.74 -15.39
C THR A 115 9.21 -8.92 -14.35
N TYR A 116 9.93 -8.43 -13.34
CA TYR A 116 9.38 -7.54 -12.32
C TYR A 116 8.77 -6.27 -12.93
N GLU A 117 9.48 -5.65 -13.88
CA GLU A 117 9.04 -4.44 -14.58
C GLU A 117 7.73 -4.67 -15.37
N GLU A 118 7.60 -5.85 -15.99
CA GLU A 118 6.37 -6.23 -16.69
C GLU A 118 5.20 -6.39 -15.72
N VAL A 119 5.41 -7.01 -14.56
CA VAL A 119 4.39 -7.16 -13.51
C VAL A 119 3.93 -5.78 -13.02
N MET A 120 4.85 -4.88 -12.75
CA MET A 120 4.54 -3.50 -12.31
C MET A 120 3.82 -2.70 -13.40
N LYS A 121 4.04 -3.01 -14.69
CA LYS A 121 3.29 -2.47 -15.82
C LYS A 121 1.92 -3.13 -16.02
N GLY A 122 1.56 -4.13 -15.21
CA GLY A 122 0.29 -4.83 -15.25
C GLY A 122 0.25 -6.02 -16.22
N HIS A 123 1.40 -6.51 -16.68
CA HIS A 123 1.44 -7.76 -17.42
C HIS A 123 1.31 -8.93 -16.45
N SER A 124 0.50 -9.92 -16.83
CA SER A 124 0.28 -11.14 -16.04
C SER A 124 0.35 -12.37 -16.92
N LYS A 125 0.99 -13.41 -16.41
CA LYS A 125 0.98 -14.75 -17.01
C LYS A 125 0.45 -15.72 -15.97
N ILE A 126 -0.75 -16.23 -16.20
CA ILE A 126 -1.44 -17.12 -15.26
C ILE A 126 -0.72 -18.46 -15.23
N ARG A 127 -0.26 -18.89 -14.04
CA ARG A 127 0.35 -20.21 -13.82
C ARG A 127 -0.73 -21.30 -13.82
N ASN A 128 -1.80 -21.12 -13.06
CA ASN A 128 -2.86 -22.10 -12.86
C ASN A 128 -4.14 -21.69 -13.62
N LYS A 129 -4.15 -21.90 -14.94
CA LYS A 129 -5.27 -21.47 -15.81
C LYS A 129 -6.63 -22.03 -15.38
N LEU A 130 -6.67 -23.31 -14.92
CA LEU A 130 -7.91 -23.92 -14.47
C LEU A 130 -8.48 -23.22 -13.23
N ILE A 131 -7.63 -22.95 -12.24
CA ILE A 131 -8.03 -22.24 -11.01
C ILE A 131 -8.53 -20.83 -11.37
N ALA A 132 -7.78 -20.08 -12.18
CA ALA A 132 -8.17 -18.76 -12.61
C ALA A 132 -9.49 -18.73 -13.39
N ASN A 133 -9.74 -19.72 -14.26
CA ASN A 133 -11.00 -19.83 -14.99
C ASN A 133 -12.17 -20.09 -14.04
N ILE A 134 -12.03 -21.02 -13.08
CA ILE A 134 -13.06 -21.29 -12.08
C ILE A 134 -13.34 -20.04 -11.26
N PHE A 135 -12.30 -19.34 -10.80
CA PHE A 135 -12.46 -18.09 -10.03
C PHE A 135 -13.09 -16.97 -10.87
N GLY A 136 -12.80 -16.91 -12.18
CA GLY A 136 -13.49 -16.00 -13.10
C GLY A 136 -14.99 -16.29 -13.19
N GLN A 137 -15.38 -17.59 -13.30
CA GLN A 137 -16.79 -17.99 -13.30
C GLN A 137 -17.49 -17.71 -11.96
N MET A 138 -16.76 -17.77 -10.85
CA MET A 138 -17.26 -17.40 -9.52
C MET A 138 -17.29 -15.88 -9.29
N GLY A 139 -16.83 -15.07 -10.23
CA GLY A 139 -16.74 -13.62 -10.08
C GLY A 139 -15.68 -13.15 -9.07
N LEU A 140 -14.72 -14.02 -8.75
CA LEU A 140 -13.65 -13.70 -7.80
C LEU A 140 -12.44 -13.01 -8.46
N VAL A 141 -12.23 -13.22 -9.76
CA VAL A 141 -11.09 -12.70 -10.54
C VAL A 141 -11.57 -11.98 -11.78
N GLU A 142 -11.01 -10.82 -12.06
CA GLU A 142 -11.15 -10.14 -13.35
C GLU A 142 -10.05 -10.63 -14.31
N ALA A 143 -10.43 -11.06 -15.53
CA ALA A 143 -9.55 -11.75 -16.48
C ALA A 143 -8.46 -10.87 -17.14
N TRP A 144 -8.31 -9.60 -16.73
CA TRP A 144 -7.54 -8.59 -17.48
C TRP A 144 -6.11 -8.32 -16.97
N GLY A 145 -5.60 -9.10 -16.00
CA GLY A 145 -4.22 -8.94 -15.51
C GLY A 145 -3.97 -7.65 -14.69
N SER A 146 -5.03 -7.03 -14.20
CA SER A 146 -4.98 -5.75 -13.49
C SER A 146 -4.60 -5.85 -11.99
N GLY A 147 -4.43 -7.08 -11.45
CA GLY A 147 -4.38 -7.35 -10.01
C GLY A 147 -3.39 -6.50 -9.22
N ILE A 148 -2.10 -6.47 -9.58
CA ILE A 148 -1.09 -5.67 -8.86
C ILE A 148 -1.38 -4.17 -9.01
N ARG A 149 -1.77 -3.72 -10.20
CA ARG A 149 -2.13 -2.31 -10.43
C ARG A 149 -3.34 -1.89 -9.60
N ARG A 150 -4.33 -2.77 -9.45
CA ARG A 150 -5.53 -2.52 -8.63
C ARG A 150 -5.16 -2.41 -7.15
N ILE A 151 -4.28 -3.28 -6.64
CA ILE A 151 -3.77 -3.18 -5.26
C ILE A 151 -3.11 -1.81 -5.04
N ILE A 152 -2.25 -1.36 -5.98
CA ILE A 152 -1.56 -0.08 -5.89
C ILE A 152 -2.56 1.10 -5.96
N SER A 153 -3.52 1.07 -6.91
CA SER A 153 -4.52 2.13 -7.08
C SER A 153 -5.38 2.28 -5.82
N VAL A 154 -5.94 1.18 -5.33
CA VAL A 154 -6.82 1.18 -4.16
C VAL A 154 -6.06 1.59 -2.88
N ALA A 155 -4.79 1.17 -2.74
CA ALA A 155 -3.96 1.63 -1.63
C ALA A 155 -3.73 3.15 -1.69
N GLY A 156 -3.50 3.72 -2.89
CA GLY A 156 -3.38 5.16 -3.11
C GLY A 156 -4.66 5.92 -2.77
N GLU A 157 -5.83 5.42 -3.16
CA GLU A 157 -7.15 5.99 -2.81
C GLU A 157 -7.40 6.01 -1.30
N TYR A 158 -6.83 5.03 -0.56
CA TYR A 158 -6.86 4.97 0.91
C TYR A 158 -5.79 5.86 1.57
N GLY A 159 -4.93 6.53 0.80
CA GLY A 159 -3.82 7.32 1.33
C GLY A 159 -2.72 6.47 2.00
N LEU A 160 -2.60 5.21 1.62
CA LEU A 160 -1.59 4.29 2.16
C LEU A 160 -0.28 4.41 1.37
N PRO A 161 0.87 4.03 1.98
CA PRO A 161 2.13 3.89 1.27
C PRO A 161 1.99 2.92 0.09
N VAL A 162 2.78 3.14 -0.96
CA VAL A 162 2.77 2.29 -2.16
C VAL A 162 3.10 0.85 -1.78
N PRO A 163 2.24 -0.13 -2.14
CA PRO A 163 2.53 -1.54 -1.93
C PRO A 163 3.81 -1.98 -2.64
N THR A 164 4.57 -2.87 -2.02
CA THR A 164 5.78 -3.44 -2.62
C THR A 164 5.59 -4.89 -3.04
N VAL A 165 6.28 -5.27 -4.09
CA VAL A 165 6.36 -6.66 -4.58
C VAL A 165 7.80 -7.12 -4.45
N GLU A 166 8.01 -8.30 -3.90
CA GLU A 166 9.32 -8.93 -3.73
C GLU A 166 9.32 -10.32 -4.38
N VAL A 167 10.40 -10.67 -5.04
CA VAL A 167 10.62 -11.99 -5.62
C VAL A 167 11.97 -12.51 -5.11
N PHE A 168 11.95 -13.59 -4.36
CA PHE A 168 13.12 -14.18 -3.73
C PHE A 168 12.93 -15.69 -3.52
N ASP A 169 13.98 -16.46 -3.64
CA ASP A 169 14.00 -17.91 -3.38
C ASP A 169 12.79 -18.69 -3.94
N ASP A 170 12.41 -18.39 -5.17
CA ASP A 170 11.21 -18.89 -5.85
C ASP A 170 9.89 -18.59 -5.11
N MET A 171 9.87 -17.53 -4.30
CA MET A 171 8.68 -16.99 -3.62
C MET A 171 8.27 -15.66 -4.22
N PHE A 172 6.98 -15.37 -4.18
CA PHE A 172 6.41 -14.08 -4.57
C PHE A 172 5.67 -13.48 -3.38
N ARG A 173 6.05 -12.26 -2.99
CA ARG A 173 5.49 -11.57 -1.83
C ARG A 173 4.93 -10.21 -2.23
N VAL A 174 3.78 -9.87 -1.68
CA VAL A 174 3.18 -8.54 -1.76
C VAL A 174 3.03 -7.99 -0.35
N ASN A 175 3.50 -6.75 -0.13
CA ASN A 175 3.36 -6.02 1.12
C ASN A 175 2.38 -4.86 0.93
N LEU A 176 1.35 -4.78 1.76
CA LEU A 176 0.41 -3.68 1.86
C LEU A 176 0.63 -2.98 3.20
N TYR A 177 1.18 -1.77 3.17
CA TYR A 177 1.58 -1.03 4.36
C TYR A 177 0.41 -0.30 5.00
N ARG A 178 0.45 -0.20 6.33
CA ARG A 178 -0.48 0.61 7.12
C ARG A 178 -0.01 2.07 7.17
N ASN A 179 -0.92 2.98 7.42
CA ASN A 179 -0.54 4.35 7.74
C ASN A 179 -0.05 4.41 9.21
N VAL A 180 1.25 4.64 9.40
CA VAL A 180 1.90 4.61 10.71
C VAL A 180 1.38 5.70 11.67
N GLN A 181 0.73 6.75 11.14
CA GLN A 181 0.19 7.84 11.98
C GLN A 181 -0.97 7.41 12.90
N HIS A 182 -1.67 6.30 12.60
CA HIS A 182 -2.71 5.77 13.49
C HIS A 182 -2.18 4.99 14.70
N ASN A 183 -0.88 4.64 14.74
CA ASN A 183 -0.32 3.84 15.82
C ASN A 183 0.18 4.67 17.03
N ALA A 184 0.30 6.01 16.92
CA ALA A 184 0.81 6.86 18.00
C ALA A 184 -0.23 7.13 19.12
N ASN A 185 -1.53 6.85 18.89
CA ASN A 185 -2.60 7.17 19.85
C ASN A 185 -3.24 5.92 20.51
N GLY A 186 -2.61 4.77 20.42
CA GLY A 186 -3.14 3.49 20.97
C GLY A 186 -2.36 2.92 22.14
N GLY A 187 -1.72 3.73 22.97
CA GLY A 187 -1.03 3.27 24.18
C GLY A 187 -1.19 4.26 25.33
N GLU A 188 -1.78 3.78 26.43
CA GLU A 188 -1.98 4.39 27.73
C GLU A 188 -3.27 5.22 27.93
N ASN A 189 -4.30 4.53 28.42
CA ASN A 189 -5.09 5.02 29.53
C ASN A 189 -5.91 3.89 30.16
N SER A 190 -5.33 3.27 31.17
CA SER A 190 -6.05 2.69 32.28
C SER A 190 -5.93 3.67 33.44
N GLY A 191 -7.05 4.30 33.83
CA GLY A 191 -7.07 5.17 35.00
C GLY A 191 -8.35 6.00 35.09
N VAL A 192 -9.29 5.48 35.85
CA VAL A 192 -10.52 6.06 36.35
C VAL A 192 -10.28 7.46 36.96
N ASN A 193 -11.05 8.48 36.60
CA ASN A 193 -11.93 9.18 37.55
C ASN A 193 -12.69 10.34 36.88
N GLY A 194 -13.95 10.48 37.32
CA GLY A 194 -14.90 11.46 36.86
C GLY A 194 -14.61 12.87 37.33
N GLY A 195 -15.27 13.83 36.69
CA GLY A 195 -15.30 15.24 37.10
C GLY A 195 -15.98 16.11 36.05
N VAL A 196 -17.22 16.49 36.36
CA VAL A 196 -18.09 17.42 35.64
C VAL A 196 -17.53 18.85 35.71
N ASN A 197 -17.64 19.59 34.59
CA ASN A 197 -18.03 21.02 34.45
C ASN A 197 -17.42 21.55 33.12
N GLY A 198 -18.13 22.03 32.18
CA GLY A 198 -19.00 23.19 32.09
C GLY A 198 -18.18 24.42 31.65
N GLY A 199 -18.36 24.95 30.41
CA GLY A 199 -17.80 26.26 30.03
C GLY A 199 -17.83 26.53 28.52
N VAL A 200 -18.78 27.33 28.11
CA VAL A 200 -19.12 27.87 26.80
C VAL A 200 -18.12 28.94 26.32
N ASN A 201 -17.97 29.08 25.00
CA ASN A 201 -17.65 30.21 24.13
C ASN A 201 -16.38 29.98 23.28
N GLY A 202 -16.43 30.18 22.02
CA GLY A 202 -16.95 31.17 21.12
C GLY A 202 -16.05 31.19 19.90
N GLY A 203 -16.65 31.26 18.75
CA GLY A 203 -16.16 31.12 17.42
C GLY A 203 -14.99 31.98 16.98
N VAL A 204 -14.46 31.68 15.81
CA VAL A 204 -14.35 32.55 14.64
C VAL A 204 -13.47 31.86 13.57
N ASN A 205 -13.95 31.90 12.35
CA ASN A 205 -13.39 31.54 11.05
C ASN A 205 -11.87 31.70 10.88
N GLY A 206 -11.25 30.70 10.23
CA GLY A 206 -9.94 30.85 9.62
C GLY A 206 -9.68 29.69 8.65
N GLY A 207 -9.64 30.03 7.38
CA GLY A 207 -9.68 29.15 6.22
C GLY A 207 -8.62 28.04 6.14
N ASN A 208 -8.96 27.07 5.33
CA ASN A 208 -8.22 25.92 4.88
C ASN A 208 -6.85 26.29 4.29
N ASP A 209 -5.81 26.37 5.10
CA ASP A 209 -4.42 26.51 4.63
C ASP A 209 -3.44 25.51 5.31
N PHE A 210 -3.96 24.60 6.13
CA PHE A 210 -3.12 23.63 6.86
C PHE A 210 -3.03 22.26 6.18
N GLY A 211 -3.96 21.90 5.29
CA GLY A 211 -3.98 20.60 4.63
C GLY A 211 -2.86 20.42 3.59
N ASP A 212 -2.60 21.46 2.81
CA ASP A 212 -1.62 21.38 1.70
C ASP A 212 -0.17 21.46 2.19
N LYS A 213 0.09 22.19 3.28
CA LYS A 213 1.45 22.26 3.87
C LYS A 213 1.87 20.97 4.58
N VAL A 214 0.94 20.20 5.11
CA VAL A 214 1.22 18.93 5.78
C VAL A 214 1.55 17.82 4.76
N ARG A 215 0.84 17.78 3.62
CA ARG A 215 1.12 16.81 2.54
C ARG A 215 2.48 17.04 1.87
N ILE A 216 2.87 18.30 1.70
CA ILE A 216 4.20 18.67 1.17
C ILE A 216 5.32 18.25 2.14
N ARG A 217 5.11 18.35 3.46
CA ARG A 217 6.11 17.95 4.47
C ARG A 217 6.33 16.43 4.56
N GLU A 218 5.34 15.60 4.29
CA GLU A 218 5.49 14.14 4.35
C GLU A 218 6.30 13.55 3.18
N LYS A 219 6.24 14.16 1.99
CA LYS A 219 7.19 13.88 0.89
C LYS A 219 8.56 14.54 1.12
N ALA A 220 8.63 15.63 1.88
CA ALA A 220 9.83 16.41 2.17
C ALA A 220 10.81 15.71 3.14
N GLN A 221 10.41 14.67 3.87
CA GLN A 221 11.31 13.97 4.80
C GLN A 221 12.50 13.27 4.11
N LYS A 222 12.54 13.22 2.78
CA LYS A 222 13.66 12.73 1.96
C LYS A 222 14.33 13.81 1.12
N LEU A 223 13.88 15.06 1.19
CA LEU A 223 14.43 16.17 0.42
C LEU A 223 15.58 16.84 1.17
N THR A 224 16.56 17.33 0.42
CA THR A 224 17.58 18.18 1.00
C THR A 224 17.02 19.59 1.19
N GLU A 225 17.56 20.37 2.15
CA GLU A 225 17.16 21.77 2.40
C GLU A 225 17.17 22.62 1.10
N THR A 226 18.10 22.35 0.20
CA THR A 226 18.18 23.01 -1.12
C THR A 226 17.01 22.62 -2.03
N GLN A 227 16.56 21.37 -1.98
CA GLN A 227 15.41 20.89 -2.77
C GLN A 227 14.10 21.47 -2.26
N GLU A 228 13.94 21.61 -0.95
CA GLU A 228 12.79 22.29 -0.34
C GLU A 228 12.69 23.76 -0.79
N LYS A 229 13.79 24.51 -0.73
CA LYS A 229 13.84 25.90 -1.22
C LYS A 229 13.51 26.03 -2.70
N ILE A 230 13.90 25.06 -3.53
CA ILE A 230 13.54 25.01 -4.96
C ILE A 230 12.06 24.78 -5.15
N LEU A 231 11.45 23.85 -4.36
CA LEU A 231 10.02 23.58 -4.40
C LEU A 231 9.19 24.78 -3.95
N ASP A 232 9.61 25.49 -2.90
CA ASP A 232 8.96 26.73 -2.45
C ASP A 232 8.93 27.78 -3.56
N CYS A 233 10.04 27.95 -4.29
CA CYS A 233 10.10 28.87 -5.42
C CYS A 233 9.14 28.46 -6.58
N ILE A 234 9.00 27.15 -6.83
CA ILE A 234 8.10 26.62 -7.86
C ILE A 234 6.64 26.75 -7.41
N ALA A 235 6.34 26.52 -6.14
CA ALA A 235 4.99 26.65 -5.59
C ALA A 235 4.47 28.10 -5.65
N GLU A 236 5.36 29.07 -5.43
CA GLU A 236 5.01 30.50 -5.54
C GLU A 236 4.84 30.98 -6.99
N ASP A 237 5.66 30.48 -7.92
CA ASP A 237 5.59 30.83 -9.34
C ASP A 237 5.89 29.60 -10.20
N LYS A 238 4.85 28.93 -10.68
CA LYS A 238 4.99 27.75 -11.56
C LYS A 238 5.69 28.01 -12.90
N TYR A 239 5.80 29.27 -13.32
CA TYR A 239 6.51 29.67 -14.53
C TYR A 239 7.95 30.11 -14.29
N ILE A 240 8.42 30.04 -13.04
CA ILE A 240 9.76 30.49 -12.64
C ILE A 240 10.85 29.78 -13.47
N SER A 241 11.83 30.55 -13.94
CA SER A 241 12.99 30.01 -14.67
C SER A 241 14.06 29.50 -13.69
N VAL A 242 14.84 28.49 -14.11
CA VAL A 242 15.96 27.94 -13.33
C VAL A 242 16.95 29.05 -12.91
N LYS A 243 17.16 30.07 -13.76
CA LYS A 243 18.01 31.21 -13.43
C LYS A 243 17.43 32.02 -12.26
N LYS A 244 16.13 32.33 -12.29
CA LYS A 244 15.46 33.07 -11.22
C LYS A 244 15.45 32.30 -9.90
N ILE A 245 15.31 30.96 -9.96
CA ILE A 245 15.43 30.10 -8.77
C ILE A 245 16.84 30.23 -8.18
N ALA A 246 17.89 30.10 -9.01
CA ALA A 246 19.29 30.24 -8.60
C ALA A 246 19.57 31.58 -7.94
N ASP A 247 19.10 32.67 -8.56
CA ASP A 247 19.27 34.05 -8.06
C ASP A 247 18.52 34.24 -6.72
N ARG A 248 17.36 33.58 -6.53
CA ARG A 248 16.51 33.76 -5.34
C ARG A 248 17.02 33.02 -4.11
N ILE A 249 17.59 31.81 -4.29
CA ILE A 249 18.10 30.99 -3.17
C ILE A 249 19.63 31.07 -3.05
N ASP A 250 20.26 31.96 -3.78
CA ASP A 250 21.71 32.27 -3.76
C ASP A 250 22.61 31.03 -3.96
N ILE A 251 22.31 30.24 -4.98
CA ILE A 251 23.13 29.09 -5.38
C ILE A 251 23.41 29.07 -6.87
N SER A 252 24.42 28.29 -7.29
CA SER A 252 24.75 28.22 -8.71
C SER A 252 23.60 27.60 -9.54
N ARG A 253 23.40 28.12 -10.76
CA ARG A 253 22.42 27.58 -11.72
C ARG A 253 22.61 26.06 -11.93
N ARG A 254 23.87 25.59 -11.99
CA ARG A 254 24.22 24.18 -12.15
C ARG A 254 23.73 23.34 -10.98
N THR A 255 23.80 23.87 -9.77
CA THR A 255 23.29 23.21 -8.55
C THR A 255 21.78 23.07 -8.61
N VAL A 256 21.04 24.11 -9.05
CA VAL A 256 19.59 24.05 -9.24
C VAL A 256 19.22 23.02 -10.30
N GLU A 257 19.89 23.04 -11.47
CA GLU A 257 19.65 22.08 -12.56
C GLU A 257 19.85 20.63 -12.11
N ASN A 258 20.91 20.34 -11.32
CA ASN A 258 21.18 19.02 -10.77
C ASN A 258 20.13 18.57 -9.76
N ASN A 259 19.67 19.47 -8.88
CA ASN A 259 18.62 19.15 -7.92
C ASN A 259 17.26 18.93 -8.61
N ILE A 260 16.90 19.77 -9.58
CA ILE A 260 15.70 19.58 -10.39
C ILE A 260 15.76 18.27 -11.17
N LYS A 261 16.93 17.89 -11.71
CA LYS A 261 17.10 16.58 -12.37
C LYS A 261 16.78 15.43 -11.43
N LYS A 262 17.35 15.43 -10.22
CA LYS A 262 17.06 14.42 -9.18
C LYS A 262 15.58 14.39 -8.79
N MET A 263 14.95 15.55 -8.61
CA MET A 263 13.53 15.65 -8.28
C MET A 263 12.62 15.16 -9.41
N LYS A 264 13.04 15.31 -10.68
CA LYS A 264 12.35 14.70 -11.83
C LYS A 264 12.50 13.18 -11.87
N GLU A 265 13.69 12.66 -11.59
CA GLU A 265 13.96 11.22 -11.51
C GLU A 265 13.20 10.55 -10.36
N SER A 266 12.80 11.33 -9.36
CA SER A 266 11.98 10.90 -8.22
C SER A 266 10.50 11.26 -8.35
N ASP A 267 10.05 11.68 -9.53
CA ASP A 267 8.67 12.09 -9.83
C ASP A 267 8.10 13.16 -8.86
N ILE A 268 8.95 14.03 -8.31
CA ILE A 268 8.55 15.12 -7.41
C ILE A 268 8.13 16.36 -8.20
N VAL A 269 8.78 16.62 -9.35
CA VAL A 269 8.53 17.79 -10.19
C VAL A 269 8.54 17.41 -11.65
N VAL A 270 7.55 17.87 -12.41
CA VAL A 270 7.49 17.73 -13.87
C VAL A 270 7.48 19.10 -14.52
N ARG A 271 8.07 19.20 -15.71
CA ARG A 271 8.00 20.41 -16.53
C ARG A 271 7.19 20.16 -17.78
N HIS A 272 6.15 20.94 -17.97
CA HIS A 272 5.29 20.92 -19.15
C HIS A 272 5.69 22.02 -20.13
N GLY A 273 5.65 21.71 -21.43
CA GLY A 273 5.88 22.67 -22.51
C GLY A 273 7.36 22.92 -22.86
N SER A 274 7.60 23.98 -23.61
CA SER A 274 8.93 24.33 -24.14
C SER A 274 9.82 24.99 -23.08
N PRO A 275 11.17 25.01 -23.28
CA PRO A 275 12.09 25.67 -22.36
C PRO A 275 11.80 27.17 -22.11
N LYS A 276 11.12 27.86 -23.05
CA LYS A 276 10.81 29.27 -22.94
C LYS A 276 9.43 29.58 -22.35
N ASN A 277 8.43 28.70 -22.60
CA ASN A 277 7.03 28.96 -22.23
C ASN A 277 6.42 27.81 -21.44
N GLY A 278 7.24 26.93 -20.86
CA GLY A 278 6.78 25.83 -20.03
C GLY A 278 6.57 26.23 -18.58
N TYR A 279 5.76 25.43 -17.87
CA TYR A 279 5.52 25.58 -16.46
C TYR A 279 5.94 24.33 -15.68
N TRP A 280 6.15 24.49 -14.39
CA TRP A 280 6.46 23.43 -13.46
C TRP A 280 5.18 22.93 -12.78
N GLU A 281 5.10 21.65 -12.57
CA GLU A 281 4.08 20.97 -11.77
C GLU A 281 4.78 20.17 -10.69
N ILE A 282 4.34 20.37 -9.45
CA ILE A 282 4.78 19.54 -8.31
C ILE A 282 3.81 18.37 -8.27
N ILE A 283 4.34 17.16 -8.37
CA ILE A 283 3.53 15.94 -8.31
C ILE A 283 3.29 15.63 -6.83
N GLU A 284 2.02 15.64 -6.42
CA GLU A 284 1.55 15.31 -5.07
C GLU A 284 1.58 13.80 -4.80
#